data_f335421fb26e4f4dfaf8808e32d0b48f
#
_entry.id   f335421fb26e4f4dfaf8808e32d0b48f
#
_cell.length_a   1.000
_cell.length_b   1.000
_cell.length_c   1.000
_cell.angle_alpha   90.00
_cell.angle_beta   90.00
_cell.angle_gamma   90.00
#
_symmetry.space_group_name_H-M   'P 1'
#
loop_
_entity.id
_entity.type
_entity.pdbx_description
1 polymer ?
#
loop_
_entity_poly.entity_id
_entity_poly.type
_entity_poly.pdbx_seq_one_letter_code
_entity_poly.pdbx_strand_id
1 'polypeptide(L)'
;MKKINVTETIVADIQLHIVQNGSGGPVIFWGMYPHQGGEVGHFWEALMELVPEQNFLLVAFQVEDWNRDFSPWEAPAVFGTEAFAGQGARTLKWLLEEGVPYIDRTYHVKEQEHWLAGYSLAGLFALWSAYECDIFSGIACCSGSLWFKNWDIYMREHTLKRKCSVYLSLGGKEEKTKNAVMATVGDRTREQEKLLLEDPLAERVVLEWNPGGHFADSGKRLAKGIKWLMEKRY
;
A
#
# COMPACT_ATOMS: atom_id res chain seq x y z
N MET A 1 0.80 1.11 27.21
CA MET A 1 0.63 0.62 25.83
C MET A 1 -0.20 -0.68 25.87
N LYS A 2 -1.28 -0.78 25.06
CA LYS A 2 -1.98 -2.06 24.88
C LYS A 2 -1.00 -3.07 24.31
N LYS A 3 -0.90 -4.26 24.89
CA LYS A 3 -0.06 -5.35 24.37
C LYS A 3 -0.63 -5.75 23.00
N ILE A 4 0.19 -5.69 21.96
CA ILE A 4 -0.19 -6.17 20.63
C ILE A 4 -0.42 -7.69 20.69
N ASN A 5 -1.54 -8.14 20.19
CA ASN A 5 -1.81 -9.56 19.97
C ASN A 5 -1.82 -9.81 18.47
N VAL A 6 -0.75 -10.41 17.96
CA VAL A 6 -0.59 -10.75 16.55
C VAL A 6 -1.03 -12.20 16.36
N THR A 7 -2.02 -12.42 15.52
CA THR A 7 -2.39 -13.76 15.04
C THR A 7 -1.63 -14.04 13.75
N GLU A 8 -0.89 -15.14 13.73
CA GLU A 8 -0.14 -15.58 12.55
C GLU A 8 -0.82 -16.78 11.90
N THR A 9 -0.90 -16.79 10.60
CA THR A 9 -1.46 -17.90 9.80
C THR A 9 -0.89 -17.91 8.39
N ILE A 10 -1.05 -19.02 7.68
CA ILE A 10 -0.65 -19.17 6.28
C ILE A 10 -1.92 -19.43 5.46
N VAL A 11 -2.08 -18.67 4.38
CA VAL A 11 -3.20 -18.80 3.43
C VAL A 11 -2.63 -18.97 2.04
N ALA A 12 -2.82 -20.15 1.43
CA ALA A 12 -2.28 -20.50 0.11
C ALA A 12 -0.82 -20.03 -0.07
N ASP A 13 0.05 -20.52 0.83
CA ASP A 13 1.50 -20.29 0.90
C ASP A 13 1.96 -18.87 1.27
N ILE A 14 1.05 -17.93 1.52
CA ILE A 14 1.39 -16.59 2.00
C ILE A 14 1.16 -16.46 3.51
N GLN A 15 2.21 -16.01 4.22
CA GLN A 15 2.17 -15.73 5.65
C GLN A 15 1.38 -14.44 5.92
N LEU A 16 0.42 -14.52 6.83
CA LEU A 16 -0.34 -13.36 7.34
C LEU A 16 0.01 -13.08 8.79
N HIS A 17 0.12 -11.79 9.12
CA HIS A 17 0.17 -11.27 10.49
C HIS A 17 -1.05 -10.38 10.68
N ILE A 18 -1.94 -10.76 11.58
CA ILE A 18 -3.25 -10.13 11.74
C ILE A 18 -3.36 -9.50 13.12
N VAL A 19 -3.74 -8.23 13.15
CA VAL A 19 -3.94 -7.47 14.38
C VAL A 19 -5.28 -6.77 14.33
N GLN A 20 -6.10 -6.96 15.38
CA GLN A 20 -7.41 -6.34 15.49
C GLN A 20 -7.42 -5.26 16.57
N ASN A 21 -7.92 -4.07 16.24
CA ASN A 21 -8.23 -3.01 17.19
C ASN A 21 -9.74 -2.78 17.24
N GLY A 22 -10.38 -3.23 18.30
CA GLY A 22 -11.84 -3.15 18.43
C GLY A 22 -12.60 -4.10 17.50
N SER A 23 -13.84 -3.79 17.21
CA SER A 23 -14.72 -4.53 16.29
C SER A 23 -15.35 -3.60 15.28
N GLY A 24 -15.44 -4.06 14.02
CA GLY A 24 -15.87 -3.22 12.91
C GLY A 24 -14.73 -2.32 12.41
N GLY A 25 -15.05 -1.36 11.51
CA GLY A 25 -14.07 -0.52 10.84
C GLY A 25 -13.44 -1.19 9.62
N PRO A 26 -12.53 -0.52 8.91
CA PRO A 26 -11.94 -1.04 7.68
C PRO A 26 -11.02 -2.23 7.92
N VAL A 27 -10.91 -3.06 6.89
CA VAL A 27 -9.88 -4.10 6.77
C VAL A 27 -8.73 -3.54 5.95
N ILE A 28 -7.54 -3.48 6.53
CA ILE A 28 -6.36 -2.85 5.94
C ILE A 28 -5.36 -3.94 5.57
N PHE A 29 -5.23 -4.22 4.29
CA PHE A 29 -4.19 -5.10 3.78
C PHE A 29 -2.89 -4.31 3.59
N TRP A 30 -1.78 -4.88 4.03
CA TRP A 30 -0.46 -4.27 3.93
C TRP A 30 0.57 -5.26 3.41
N GLY A 31 1.14 -4.96 2.24
CA GLY A 31 2.20 -5.77 1.64
C GLY A 31 3.55 -5.59 2.33
N MET A 32 4.17 -6.70 2.75
CA MET A 32 5.43 -6.75 3.49
C MET A 32 6.51 -7.52 2.74
N TYR A 33 7.76 -7.14 3.02
CA TYR A 33 8.95 -7.88 2.60
C TYR A 33 9.15 -9.14 3.46
N PRO A 34 9.78 -10.21 2.94
CA PRO A 34 10.18 -11.37 3.73
C PRO A 34 11.00 -10.97 4.96
N HIS A 35 10.81 -11.69 6.07
CA HIS A 35 11.54 -11.47 7.33
C HIS A 35 11.26 -10.14 8.06
N GLN A 36 10.26 -9.37 7.65
CA GLN A 36 9.85 -8.12 8.31
C GLN A 36 8.76 -8.31 9.39
N GLY A 37 8.51 -9.52 9.87
CA GLY A 37 7.49 -9.77 10.91
C GLY A 37 7.60 -8.87 12.14
N GLY A 38 8.82 -8.48 12.53
CA GLY A 38 9.05 -7.50 13.60
C GLY A 38 8.57 -6.08 13.29
N GLU A 39 8.47 -5.71 12.02
CA GLU A 39 7.98 -4.39 11.58
C GLU A 39 6.47 -4.20 11.84
N VAL A 40 5.70 -5.28 11.96
CA VAL A 40 4.27 -5.21 12.32
C VAL A 40 4.10 -4.50 13.66
N GLY A 41 4.97 -4.82 14.65
CA GLY A 41 4.96 -4.17 15.94
C GLY A 41 5.25 -2.67 15.85
N HIS A 42 6.28 -2.28 15.13
CA HIS A 42 6.65 -0.87 14.96
C HIS A 42 5.58 -0.07 14.19
N PHE A 43 5.03 -0.65 13.13
CA PHE A 43 3.93 -0.02 12.40
C PHE A 43 2.68 0.10 13.27
N TRP A 44 2.35 -0.95 14.03
CA TRP A 44 1.24 -0.91 14.98
C TRP A 44 1.41 0.20 16.01
N GLU A 45 2.60 0.34 16.63
CA GLU A 45 2.87 1.41 17.59
C GLU A 45 2.66 2.79 16.97
N ALA A 46 3.21 3.02 15.78
CA ALA A 46 3.02 4.27 15.05
C ALA A 46 1.54 4.54 14.71
N LEU A 47 0.78 3.50 14.35
CA LEU A 47 -0.64 3.62 14.05
C LEU A 47 -1.46 3.93 15.31
N MET A 48 -1.16 3.26 16.44
CA MET A 48 -1.84 3.49 17.71
C MET A 48 -1.52 4.87 18.34
N GLU A 49 -0.38 5.49 18.00
CA GLU A 49 -0.12 6.89 18.36
C GLU A 49 -1.06 7.85 17.62
N LEU A 50 -1.48 7.53 16.40
CA LEU A 50 -2.26 8.41 15.53
C LEU A 50 -3.76 8.16 15.60
N VAL A 51 -4.19 6.90 15.79
CA VAL A 51 -5.61 6.50 15.71
C VAL A 51 -6.00 5.49 16.82
N PRO A 52 -5.71 5.79 18.11
CA PRO A 52 -5.87 4.83 19.21
C PRO A 52 -7.32 4.37 19.42
N GLU A 53 -8.29 5.23 19.09
CA GLU A 53 -9.72 4.99 19.31
C GLU A 53 -10.44 4.43 18.06
N GLN A 54 -9.73 4.28 16.93
CA GLN A 54 -10.35 3.76 15.72
C GLN A 54 -10.39 2.23 15.73
N ASN A 55 -11.49 1.67 15.25
CA ASN A 55 -11.62 0.23 15.05
C ASN A 55 -11.12 -0.13 13.64
N PHE A 56 -10.33 -1.19 13.53
CA PHE A 56 -9.84 -1.73 12.25
C PHE A 56 -9.28 -3.14 12.39
N LEU A 57 -9.17 -3.83 11.29
CA LEU A 57 -8.43 -5.08 11.15
C LEU A 57 -7.23 -4.86 10.24
N LEU A 58 -6.01 -4.96 10.79
CA LEU A 58 -4.77 -4.90 10.02
C LEU A 58 -4.35 -6.31 9.60
N VAL A 59 -4.14 -6.52 8.32
CA VAL A 59 -3.73 -7.78 7.70
C VAL A 59 -2.44 -7.56 6.91
N ALA A 60 -1.31 -7.80 7.55
CA ALA A 60 -0.02 -7.74 6.88
C ALA A 60 0.22 -9.08 6.15
N PHE A 61 0.43 -9.05 4.84
CA PHE A 61 0.76 -10.23 4.04
C PHE A 61 2.19 -10.16 3.53
N GLN A 62 2.90 -11.28 3.66
CA GLN A 62 4.32 -11.36 3.41
C GLN A 62 4.58 -12.08 2.09
N VAL A 63 5.11 -11.36 1.09
CA VAL A 63 5.53 -11.96 -0.18
C VAL A 63 6.88 -12.64 -0.05
N GLU A 64 7.18 -13.57 -0.94
CA GLU A 64 8.42 -14.31 -0.97
C GLU A 64 9.56 -13.50 -1.63
N ASP A 65 9.27 -12.82 -2.73
CA ASP A 65 10.22 -12.02 -3.50
C ASP A 65 9.63 -10.63 -3.80
N TRP A 66 10.27 -9.60 -3.23
CA TRP A 66 9.82 -8.22 -3.32
C TRP A 66 9.75 -7.69 -4.76
N ASN A 67 10.81 -7.90 -5.55
CA ASN A 67 10.88 -7.37 -6.89
C ASN A 67 9.97 -8.13 -7.86
N ARG A 68 9.78 -9.43 -7.63
CA ARG A 68 8.90 -10.27 -8.42
C ARG A 68 7.43 -10.00 -8.11
N ASP A 69 7.07 -10.05 -6.82
CA ASP A 69 5.68 -10.19 -6.39
C ASP A 69 4.92 -8.85 -6.32
N PHE A 70 5.63 -7.71 -6.23
CA PHE A 70 5.01 -6.38 -6.23
C PHE A 70 5.21 -5.59 -7.51
N SER A 71 5.98 -6.06 -8.48
CA SER A 71 6.10 -5.36 -9.75
C SER A 71 4.92 -5.68 -10.68
N PRO A 72 4.27 -4.66 -11.28
CA PRO A 72 3.14 -4.86 -12.18
C PRO A 72 3.49 -5.62 -13.46
N TRP A 73 4.70 -5.39 -13.99
CA TRP A 73 5.24 -6.03 -15.19
C TRP A 73 6.78 -6.12 -15.11
N GLU A 74 7.37 -6.79 -16.08
CA GLU A 74 8.82 -6.95 -16.15
C GLU A 74 9.54 -5.62 -16.41
N ALA A 75 10.62 -5.40 -15.66
CA ALA A 75 11.47 -4.24 -15.82
C ALA A 75 12.93 -4.58 -15.46
N PRO A 76 13.91 -3.90 -16.10
CA PRO A 76 15.31 -4.10 -15.74
C PRO A 76 15.59 -3.59 -14.32
N ALA A 77 16.69 -4.07 -13.72
CA ALA A 77 17.18 -3.54 -12.46
C ALA A 77 17.43 -2.02 -12.56
N VAL A 78 17.00 -1.27 -11.55
CA VAL A 78 17.23 0.17 -11.43
C VAL A 78 18.29 0.46 -10.36
N PHE A 79 18.40 -0.43 -9.40
CA PHE A 79 19.45 -0.45 -8.36
C PHE A 79 19.83 -1.90 -8.09
N GLY A 80 21.07 -2.14 -7.65
CA GLY A 80 21.58 -3.52 -7.52
C GLY A 80 21.62 -4.26 -8.86
N THR A 81 21.45 -5.58 -8.83
CA THR A 81 21.54 -6.48 -9.99
C THR A 81 20.25 -7.21 -10.30
N GLU A 82 19.27 -7.15 -9.40
CA GLU A 82 18.02 -7.91 -9.52
C GLU A 82 16.98 -7.13 -10.33
N ALA A 83 16.51 -7.75 -11.40
CA ALA A 83 15.44 -7.24 -12.23
C ALA A 83 14.07 -7.44 -11.54
N PHE A 84 13.04 -6.78 -12.07
CA PHE A 84 11.67 -6.92 -11.64
C PHE A 84 10.96 -7.94 -12.54
N ALA A 85 10.44 -9.02 -11.97
CA ALA A 85 9.89 -10.13 -12.75
C ALA A 85 8.39 -9.99 -13.11
N GLY A 86 7.71 -8.91 -12.63
CA GLY A 86 6.37 -8.56 -13.11
C GLY A 86 5.26 -9.51 -12.71
N GLN A 87 5.30 -10.12 -11.52
CA GLN A 87 4.28 -11.05 -11.05
C GLN A 87 3.26 -10.42 -10.07
N GLY A 88 3.14 -9.11 -10.04
CA GLY A 88 2.15 -8.41 -9.22
C GLY A 88 0.71 -8.90 -9.48
N ALA A 89 0.39 -9.26 -10.73
CA ALA A 89 -0.90 -9.84 -11.07
C ALA A 89 -1.18 -11.17 -10.33
N ARG A 90 -0.16 -11.99 -10.06
CA ARG A 90 -0.29 -13.20 -9.26
C ARG A 90 -0.59 -12.88 -7.80
N THR A 91 0.10 -11.89 -7.25
CA THR A 91 -0.15 -11.43 -5.87
C THR A 91 -1.54 -10.83 -5.72
N LEU A 92 -1.98 -10.01 -6.69
CA LEU A 92 -3.34 -9.47 -6.70
C LEU A 92 -4.38 -10.57 -6.82
N LYS A 93 -4.18 -11.54 -7.70
CA LYS A 93 -5.06 -12.70 -7.83
C LYS A 93 -5.19 -13.45 -6.50
N TRP A 94 -4.06 -13.73 -5.83
CA TRP A 94 -4.10 -14.35 -4.51
C TRP A 94 -4.90 -13.49 -3.49
N LEU A 95 -4.70 -12.18 -3.46
CA LEU A 95 -5.51 -11.29 -2.60
C LEU A 95 -7.01 -11.47 -2.86
N LEU A 96 -7.43 -11.50 -4.13
CA LEU A 96 -8.84 -11.54 -4.53
C LEU A 96 -9.48 -12.92 -4.33
N GLU A 97 -8.76 -14.00 -4.59
CA GLU A 97 -9.32 -15.36 -4.58
C GLU A 97 -9.14 -16.08 -3.24
N GLU A 98 -8.09 -15.72 -2.47
CA GLU A 98 -7.74 -16.42 -1.23
C GLU A 98 -7.68 -15.47 -0.01
N GLY A 99 -6.86 -14.42 -0.06
CA GLY A 99 -6.57 -13.56 1.08
C GLY A 99 -7.81 -12.83 1.62
N VAL A 100 -8.47 -12.03 0.77
CA VAL A 100 -9.70 -11.29 1.14
C VAL A 100 -10.81 -12.26 1.55
N PRO A 101 -11.15 -13.31 0.78
CA PRO A 101 -12.19 -14.26 1.17
C PRO A 101 -11.90 -14.99 2.49
N TYR A 102 -10.63 -15.32 2.78
CA TYR A 102 -10.26 -15.94 4.05
C TYR A 102 -10.52 -14.98 5.23
N ILE A 103 -10.09 -13.74 5.12
CA ILE A 103 -10.28 -12.72 6.16
C ILE A 103 -11.76 -12.43 6.38
N ASP A 104 -12.53 -12.26 5.31
CA ASP A 104 -13.96 -11.99 5.36
C ASP A 104 -14.72 -13.09 6.11
N ARG A 105 -14.42 -14.36 5.83
CA ARG A 105 -15.05 -15.49 6.51
C ARG A 105 -14.61 -15.64 7.96
N THR A 106 -13.30 -15.47 8.22
CA THR A 106 -12.71 -15.74 9.54
C THR A 106 -13.07 -14.68 10.56
N TYR A 107 -13.13 -13.40 10.12
CA TYR A 107 -13.37 -12.24 10.99
C TYR A 107 -14.76 -11.64 10.81
N HIS A 108 -15.60 -12.19 9.90
CA HIS A 108 -16.96 -11.71 9.59
C HIS A 108 -16.99 -10.24 9.16
N VAL A 109 -16.09 -9.85 8.25
CA VAL A 109 -15.85 -8.45 7.85
C VAL A 109 -16.16 -8.16 6.38
N LYS A 110 -16.87 -9.03 5.69
CA LYS A 110 -17.23 -8.90 4.27
C LYS A 110 -17.89 -7.56 3.92
N GLU A 111 -18.71 -7.03 4.83
CA GLU A 111 -19.44 -5.77 4.62
C GLU A 111 -18.60 -4.53 5.02
N GLN A 112 -17.37 -4.72 5.46
CA GLN A 112 -16.47 -3.64 5.81
C GLN A 112 -15.73 -3.12 4.58
N GLU A 113 -15.25 -1.88 4.65
CA GLU A 113 -14.36 -1.35 3.61
C GLU A 113 -13.02 -2.10 3.62
N HIS A 114 -12.52 -2.44 2.43
CA HIS A 114 -11.21 -3.02 2.25
C HIS A 114 -10.26 -1.97 1.70
N TRP A 115 -9.12 -1.80 2.35
CA TRP A 115 -8.09 -0.86 1.97
C TRP A 115 -6.78 -1.60 1.71
N LEU A 116 -5.95 -1.06 0.81
CA LEU A 116 -4.64 -1.61 0.51
C LEU A 116 -3.56 -0.55 0.73
N ALA A 117 -2.57 -0.88 1.53
CA ALA A 117 -1.47 0.00 1.88
C ALA A 117 -0.13 -0.61 1.50
N GLY A 118 0.81 0.23 1.11
CA GLY A 118 2.16 -0.22 0.82
C GLY A 118 3.19 0.91 0.85
N TYR A 119 4.43 0.52 1.04
CA TYR A 119 5.59 1.39 0.98
C TYR A 119 6.47 1.00 -0.20
N SER A 120 7.09 1.96 -0.88
CA SER A 120 8.02 1.70 -1.98
C SER A 120 7.36 0.91 -3.13
N LEU A 121 7.87 -0.24 -3.49
CA LEU A 121 7.30 -1.10 -4.54
C LEU A 121 5.92 -1.66 -4.14
N ALA A 122 5.72 -1.98 -2.85
CA ALA A 122 4.39 -2.34 -2.36
C ALA A 122 3.40 -1.15 -2.41
N GLY A 123 3.89 0.09 -2.33
CA GLY A 123 3.09 1.31 -2.56
C GLY A 123 2.66 1.45 -4.02
N LEU A 124 3.56 1.18 -4.96
CA LEU A 124 3.23 1.07 -6.39
C LEU A 124 2.19 -0.03 -6.62
N PHE A 125 2.40 -1.21 -6.06
CA PHE A 125 1.47 -2.34 -6.15
C PHE A 125 0.09 -1.98 -5.61
N ALA A 126 -0.01 -1.31 -4.47
CA ALA A 126 -1.28 -0.89 -3.90
C ALA A 126 -2.04 0.06 -4.84
N LEU A 127 -1.34 1.05 -5.40
CA LEU A 127 -1.94 1.98 -6.35
C LEU A 127 -2.33 1.30 -7.67
N TRP A 128 -1.46 0.45 -8.21
CA TRP A 128 -1.73 -0.33 -9.41
C TRP A 128 -2.96 -1.25 -9.23
N SER A 129 -3.11 -1.87 -8.07
CA SER A 129 -4.26 -2.73 -7.78
C SER A 129 -5.61 -2.00 -7.88
N ALA A 130 -5.65 -0.69 -7.58
CA ALA A 130 -6.88 0.11 -7.72
C ALA A 130 -7.29 0.35 -9.18
N TYR A 131 -6.35 0.20 -10.11
CA TYR A 131 -6.62 0.23 -11.55
C TYR A 131 -6.99 -1.14 -12.12
N GLU A 132 -6.72 -2.23 -11.39
CA GLU A 132 -6.97 -3.60 -11.87
C GLU A 132 -8.21 -4.25 -11.26
N CYS A 133 -8.63 -3.85 -10.04
CA CYS A 133 -9.77 -4.44 -9.36
C CYS A 133 -10.63 -3.42 -8.63
N ASP A 134 -11.86 -3.82 -8.27
CA ASP A 134 -12.87 -2.99 -7.61
C ASP A 134 -13.09 -3.33 -6.12
N ILE A 135 -12.14 -4.02 -5.48
CA ILE A 135 -12.26 -4.43 -4.08
C ILE A 135 -11.87 -3.31 -3.11
N PHE A 136 -10.80 -2.56 -3.42
CA PHE A 136 -10.23 -1.62 -2.47
C PHE A 136 -10.84 -0.22 -2.61
N SER A 137 -11.49 0.28 -1.53
CA SER A 137 -12.07 1.64 -1.45
C SER A 137 -11.10 2.68 -0.88
N GLY A 138 -9.95 2.24 -0.38
CA GLY A 138 -8.90 3.10 0.15
C GLY A 138 -7.51 2.59 -0.22
N ILE A 139 -6.67 3.49 -0.72
CA ILE A 139 -5.27 3.20 -1.09
C ILE A 139 -4.32 4.12 -0.33
N ALA A 140 -3.32 3.53 0.32
CA ALA A 140 -2.19 4.27 0.88
C ALA A 140 -0.90 3.89 0.13
N CYS A 141 -0.54 4.69 -0.87
CA CYS A 141 0.70 4.58 -1.63
C CYS A 141 1.77 5.46 -1.00
N CYS A 142 2.55 4.91 -0.07
CA CYS A 142 3.55 5.66 0.67
C CYS A 142 4.94 5.50 0.04
N SER A 143 5.56 6.62 -0.33
CA SER A 143 6.85 6.64 -1.05
C SER A 143 6.88 5.63 -2.21
N GLY A 144 5.76 5.53 -2.93
CA GLY A 144 5.57 4.55 -3.99
C GLY A 144 6.62 4.68 -5.09
N SER A 145 7.07 3.54 -5.61
CA SER A 145 8.09 3.47 -6.67
C SER A 145 7.54 3.93 -8.03
N LEU A 146 6.95 5.14 -8.10
CA LEU A 146 6.29 5.64 -9.31
C LEU A 146 7.29 6.01 -10.43
N TRP A 147 8.57 5.91 -10.16
CA TRP A 147 9.64 5.91 -11.17
C TRP A 147 9.68 4.61 -12.00
N PHE A 148 8.83 3.62 -11.70
CA PHE A 148 8.83 2.32 -12.35
C PHE A 148 8.66 2.44 -13.87
N LYS A 149 9.35 1.57 -14.63
CA LYS A 149 9.36 1.61 -16.10
C LYS A 149 7.93 1.63 -16.66
N ASN A 150 7.63 2.58 -17.53
CA ASN A 150 6.33 2.78 -18.21
C ASN A 150 5.16 3.11 -17.27
N TRP A 151 5.39 3.37 -15.97
CA TRP A 151 4.32 3.78 -15.08
C TRP A 151 3.63 5.07 -15.55
N ASP A 152 4.41 6.01 -16.10
CA ASP A 152 3.90 7.25 -16.67
C ASP A 152 2.94 7.06 -17.87
N ILE A 153 3.14 6.02 -18.65
CA ILE A 153 2.22 5.66 -19.74
C ILE A 153 0.99 5.02 -19.14
N TYR A 154 1.18 4.02 -18.27
CA TYR A 154 0.10 3.26 -17.66
C TYR A 154 -0.89 4.15 -16.91
N MET A 155 -0.43 5.06 -16.04
CA MET A 155 -1.31 5.91 -15.24
C MET A 155 -2.15 6.91 -16.07
N ARG A 156 -1.74 7.24 -17.29
CA ARG A 156 -2.52 8.10 -18.22
C ARG A 156 -3.58 7.35 -19.01
N GLU A 157 -3.40 6.04 -19.18
CA GLU A 157 -4.28 5.19 -19.98
C GLU A 157 -5.33 4.45 -19.13
N HIS A 158 -5.21 4.48 -17.80
CA HIS A 158 -6.07 3.73 -16.90
C HIS A 158 -6.77 4.65 -15.89
N THR A 159 -7.97 4.23 -15.47
CA THR A 159 -8.79 4.89 -14.45
C THR A 159 -9.10 3.90 -13.32
N LEU A 160 -9.44 4.40 -12.15
CA LEU A 160 -9.85 3.59 -11.01
C LEU A 160 -11.03 2.68 -11.39
N LYS A 161 -11.14 1.49 -10.76
CA LYS A 161 -12.22 0.53 -11.04
C LYS A 161 -13.43 0.72 -10.15
N ARG A 162 -13.28 1.46 -9.05
CA ARG A 162 -14.37 1.83 -8.13
C ARG A 162 -14.11 3.18 -7.49
N LYS A 163 -15.11 3.71 -6.81
CA LYS A 163 -14.94 4.85 -5.92
C LYS A 163 -13.88 4.55 -4.86
N CYS A 164 -12.83 5.35 -4.82
CA CYS A 164 -11.64 5.10 -4.00
C CYS A 164 -11.06 6.40 -3.44
N SER A 165 -10.65 6.37 -2.17
CA SER A 165 -9.84 7.42 -1.56
C SER A 165 -8.36 7.07 -1.67
N VAL A 166 -7.53 7.96 -2.22
CA VAL A 166 -6.12 7.68 -2.49
C VAL A 166 -5.22 8.66 -1.74
N TYR A 167 -4.41 8.11 -0.85
CA TYR A 167 -3.32 8.83 -0.19
C TYR A 167 -2.00 8.52 -0.90
N LEU A 168 -1.34 9.57 -1.36
CA LEU A 168 0.02 9.53 -1.88
C LEU A 168 0.95 10.22 -0.90
N SER A 169 2.15 9.68 -0.71
CA SER A 169 3.18 10.42 0.01
C SER A 169 4.56 10.20 -0.57
N LEU A 170 5.45 11.18 -0.36
CA LEU A 170 6.84 11.12 -0.79
C LEU A 170 7.73 11.87 0.19
N GLY A 171 8.98 11.44 0.36
CA GLY A 171 9.98 12.19 1.10
C GLY A 171 10.60 13.31 0.24
N GLY A 172 10.71 14.51 0.78
CA GLY A 172 11.22 15.70 0.04
C GLY A 172 12.68 15.62 -0.43
N LYS A 173 13.40 14.52 -0.08
CA LYS A 173 14.75 14.24 -0.59
C LYS A 173 14.80 13.07 -1.56
N GLU A 174 13.70 12.37 -1.82
CA GLU A 174 13.69 11.16 -2.68
C GLU A 174 14.00 11.50 -4.14
N GLU A 175 13.43 12.58 -4.67
CA GLU A 175 13.72 13.06 -6.03
C GLU A 175 15.15 13.65 -6.20
N LYS A 176 15.91 13.81 -5.09
CA LYS A 176 17.29 14.32 -5.11
C LYS A 176 18.35 13.20 -5.16
N THR A 177 17.93 11.97 -5.42
CA THR A 177 18.86 10.85 -5.61
C THR A 177 19.74 11.03 -6.85
N LYS A 178 20.95 10.42 -6.81
CA LYS A 178 21.87 10.42 -7.97
C LYS A 178 21.43 9.46 -9.09
N ASN A 179 20.55 8.50 -8.79
CA ASN A 179 20.00 7.59 -9.80
C ASN A 179 18.97 8.33 -10.65
N ALA A 180 19.27 8.53 -11.94
CA ALA A 180 18.43 9.34 -12.84
C ALA A 180 17.02 8.78 -13.02
N VAL A 181 16.83 7.46 -12.97
CA VAL A 181 15.51 6.82 -13.06
C VAL A 181 14.72 7.10 -11.78
N MET A 182 15.31 6.81 -10.62
CA MET A 182 14.64 7.03 -9.33
C MET A 182 14.35 8.52 -9.05
N ALA A 183 15.17 9.43 -9.57
CA ALA A 183 14.97 10.88 -9.42
C ALA A 183 13.65 11.37 -10.05
N THR A 184 13.09 10.64 -11.01
CA THR A 184 11.81 10.98 -11.63
C THR A 184 10.60 10.81 -10.69
N VAL A 185 10.78 10.19 -9.52
CA VAL A 185 9.68 9.87 -8.59
C VAL A 185 8.87 11.09 -8.18
N GLY A 186 9.51 12.23 -7.98
CA GLY A 186 8.82 13.47 -7.59
C GLY A 186 7.84 13.95 -8.65
N ASP A 187 8.30 14.04 -9.90
CA ASP A 187 7.48 14.48 -11.03
C ASP A 187 6.35 13.47 -11.31
N ARG A 188 6.66 12.16 -11.27
CA ARG A 188 5.67 11.09 -11.47
C ARG A 188 4.59 11.11 -10.38
N THR A 189 4.96 11.38 -9.13
CA THR A 189 4.00 11.44 -8.03
C THR A 189 3.07 12.66 -8.14
N ARG A 190 3.60 13.83 -8.55
CA ARG A 190 2.78 15.02 -8.82
C ARG A 190 1.83 14.81 -10.01
N GLU A 191 2.30 14.17 -11.06
CA GLU A 191 1.49 13.84 -12.22
C GLU A 191 0.38 12.84 -11.84
N GLN A 192 0.72 11.83 -11.05
CA GLN A 192 -0.25 10.85 -10.52
C GLN A 192 -1.35 11.50 -9.69
N GLU A 193 -0.99 12.43 -8.79
CA GLU A 193 -1.96 13.20 -8.02
C GLU A 193 -2.92 13.96 -8.95
N LYS A 194 -2.39 14.66 -9.96
CA LYS A 194 -3.20 15.40 -10.92
C LYS A 194 -4.20 14.49 -11.66
N LEU A 195 -3.74 13.35 -12.17
CA LEU A 195 -4.60 12.42 -12.89
C LEU A 195 -5.70 11.83 -11.99
N LEU A 196 -5.37 11.53 -10.72
CA LEU A 196 -6.35 11.06 -9.75
C LEU A 196 -7.38 12.14 -9.40
N LEU A 197 -7.00 13.42 -9.31
CA LEU A 197 -7.93 14.52 -9.07
C LEU A 197 -8.91 14.73 -10.25
N GLU A 198 -8.54 14.30 -11.43
CA GLU A 198 -9.38 14.33 -12.64
C GLU A 198 -10.20 13.03 -12.82
N ASP A 199 -9.91 11.96 -12.06
CA ASP A 199 -10.61 10.68 -12.17
C ASP A 199 -11.99 10.76 -11.45
N PRO A 200 -13.11 10.49 -12.15
CA PRO A 200 -14.45 10.58 -11.56
C PRO A 200 -14.73 9.56 -10.44
N LEU A 201 -13.91 8.53 -10.33
CA LEU A 201 -14.00 7.52 -9.28
C LEU A 201 -13.07 7.82 -8.08
N ALA A 202 -12.21 8.83 -8.16
CA ALA A 202 -11.45 9.28 -7.00
C ALA A 202 -12.35 10.13 -6.09
N GLU A 203 -12.62 9.62 -4.91
CA GLU A 203 -13.47 10.34 -3.94
C GLU A 203 -12.70 11.37 -3.15
N ARG A 204 -11.47 11.05 -2.78
CA ARG A 204 -10.53 11.91 -2.06
C ARG A 204 -9.11 11.59 -2.54
N VAL A 205 -8.33 12.62 -2.79
CA VAL A 205 -6.91 12.48 -3.15
C VAL A 205 -6.09 13.46 -2.34
N VAL A 206 -4.94 13.03 -1.86
CA VAL A 206 -3.94 13.90 -1.24
C VAL A 206 -2.53 13.42 -1.58
N LEU A 207 -1.62 14.36 -1.76
CA LEU A 207 -0.19 14.13 -1.80
C LEU A 207 0.46 14.82 -0.59
N GLU A 208 1.00 14.04 0.34
CA GLU A 208 1.74 14.53 1.50
C GLU A 208 3.25 14.42 1.29
N TRP A 209 3.95 15.56 1.42
CA TRP A 209 5.40 15.61 1.42
C TRP A 209 5.94 15.44 2.83
N ASN A 210 6.77 14.43 3.05
CA ASN A 210 7.38 14.14 4.34
C ASN A 210 8.83 14.61 4.40
N PRO A 211 9.36 14.96 5.58
CA PRO A 211 10.80 15.21 5.75
C PRO A 211 11.64 13.97 5.41
N GLY A 212 12.86 14.19 4.90
CA GLY A 212 13.83 13.13 4.69
C GLY A 212 13.76 12.41 3.35
N GLY A 213 14.50 11.34 3.24
CA GLY A 213 14.58 10.47 2.05
C GLY A 213 13.72 9.23 2.19
N HIS A 214 13.95 8.26 1.28
CA HIS A 214 13.14 7.05 1.13
C HIS A 214 13.03 6.18 2.39
N PHE A 215 14.08 6.08 3.17
CA PHE A 215 14.12 5.20 4.36
C PHE A 215 13.78 5.93 5.67
N ALA A 216 13.36 7.19 5.61
CA ALA A 216 13.04 7.96 6.81
C ALA A 216 11.60 7.67 7.26
N ASP A 217 11.45 7.12 8.47
CA ASP A 217 10.16 6.95 9.17
C ASP A 217 9.06 6.22 8.37
N SER A 218 9.41 5.14 7.64
CA SER A 218 8.47 4.39 6.77
C SER A 218 7.19 3.97 7.49
N GLY A 219 7.29 3.43 8.71
CA GLY A 219 6.14 3.04 9.52
C GLY A 219 5.24 4.22 9.88
N LYS A 220 5.82 5.39 10.23
CA LYS A 220 5.03 6.59 10.51
C LYS A 220 4.34 7.14 9.26
N ARG A 221 4.98 7.07 8.10
CA ARG A 221 4.36 7.50 6.82
C ARG A 221 3.19 6.60 6.44
N LEU A 222 3.32 5.28 6.61
CA LEU A 222 2.20 4.35 6.45
C LEU A 222 1.06 4.67 7.42
N ALA A 223 1.37 4.86 8.70
CA ALA A 223 0.39 5.19 9.72
C ALA A 223 -0.37 6.50 9.42
N LYS A 224 0.31 7.51 8.88
CA LYS A 224 -0.32 8.75 8.42
C LYS A 224 -1.30 8.51 7.27
N GLY A 225 -0.93 7.67 6.30
CA GLY A 225 -1.80 7.31 5.19
C GLY A 225 -3.08 6.62 5.67
N ILE A 226 -2.95 5.66 6.59
CA ILE A 226 -4.10 4.99 7.20
C ILE A 226 -4.95 5.96 8.02
N LYS A 227 -4.33 6.82 8.83
CA LYS A 227 -5.05 7.87 9.56
C LYS A 227 -5.88 8.74 8.63
N TRP A 228 -5.28 9.22 7.53
CA TRP A 228 -5.99 10.06 6.57
C TRP A 228 -7.17 9.34 5.91
N LEU A 229 -7.04 8.03 5.60
CA LEU A 229 -8.14 7.22 5.09
C LEU A 229 -9.28 7.08 6.12
N MET A 230 -8.96 7.01 7.42
CA MET A 230 -9.94 6.92 8.52
C MET A 230 -10.63 8.24 8.83
N GLU A 231 -10.09 9.39 8.43
CA GLU A 231 -10.70 10.68 8.64
C GLU A 231 -12.02 10.78 7.88
N LYS A 232 -13.10 11.08 8.62
CA LYS A 232 -14.44 11.19 8.02
C LYS A 232 -14.49 12.30 6.98
N ARG A 233 -15.27 12.07 5.94
CA ARG A 233 -15.73 13.11 5.01
C ARG A 233 -16.66 14.06 5.77
N TYR A 234 -16.36 15.32 5.75
CA TYR A 234 -17.30 16.38 6.13
C TYR A 234 -17.96 16.93 4.89
#